data_23286d3d311c88ef335b6424a9b677fb
#
_entry.id   23286d3d311c88ef335b6424a9b677fb
#
_cell.length_a   1.000
_cell.length_b   1.000
_cell.length_c   1.000
_cell.angle_alpha   90.00
_cell.angle_beta   90.00
_cell.angle_gamma   90.00
#
_symmetry.space_group_name_H-M   'P 1'
#
loop_
_entity.id
_entity.type
_entity.pdbx_description
1 polymer ?
#
loop_
_entity_poly.entity_id
_entity_poly.type
_entity_poly.pdbx_seq_one_letter_code
_entity_poly.pdbx_strand_id
1 'polypeptide(L)'
;METKSSARLLQGANIKVNPSDIGSDIAFGDHKIAFVVSYCQGKDVLDIGCVQHDPEAYRNRFWVHKAVAAVAKSIVGVDLHEEGVKVLQAQGFNVVVANAECFELGCTFDVIVAGDIIEHLEDFKGFLESCKSHLRPGGRLIISTPNPWYWRNIIKAALHTEVNNNPEHVCWICPRTLRQLVARHGMELGEIKFGSRYIRDRLMPLPGGWKHTSYHAEVFLRKV
;
A
#
# COMPACT_ATOMS: atom_id res chain seq x y z
N MET A 1 -13.31 -29.17 4.31
CA MET A 1 -13.78 -28.45 5.53
C MET A 1 -13.32 -26.99 5.58
N GLU A 2 -13.13 -26.33 4.44
CA GLU A 2 -12.45 -25.02 4.29
C GLU A 2 -13.36 -23.84 3.90
N THR A 3 -14.62 -24.09 3.56
CA THR A 3 -15.53 -23.04 3.05
C THR A 3 -16.14 -22.12 4.12
N LYS A 4 -15.95 -22.41 5.41
CA LYS A 4 -16.50 -21.58 6.51
C LYS A 4 -15.57 -20.43 6.94
N SER A 5 -14.28 -20.44 6.57
CA SER A 5 -13.31 -19.40 6.92
C SER A 5 -13.51 -18.13 6.09
N SER A 6 -13.73 -18.26 4.78
CA SER A 6 -13.86 -17.14 3.85
C SER A 6 -15.08 -16.24 4.12
N ALA A 7 -16.22 -16.85 4.49
CA ALA A 7 -17.43 -16.11 4.85
C ALA A 7 -17.29 -15.30 6.16
N ARG A 8 -16.38 -15.72 7.04
CA ARG A 8 -16.11 -15.03 8.32
C ARG A 8 -15.22 -13.78 8.15
N LEU A 9 -14.30 -13.80 7.17
CA LEU A 9 -13.43 -12.65 6.85
C LEU A 9 -14.23 -11.43 6.37
N LEU A 10 -15.33 -11.66 5.63
CA LEU A 10 -16.21 -10.60 5.17
C LEU A 10 -17.26 -10.13 6.21
N GLN A 11 -17.42 -10.89 7.32
CA GLN A 11 -18.38 -10.59 8.40
C GLN A 11 -17.74 -9.93 9.63
N GLY A 12 -16.45 -9.67 9.61
CA GLY A 12 -15.77 -8.90 10.67
C GLY A 12 -16.44 -7.54 10.86
N ALA A 13 -16.66 -7.14 12.10
CA ALA A 13 -17.28 -5.86 12.43
C ALA A 13 -16.46 -4.73 11.76
N ASN A 14 -17.03 -4.14 10.70
CA ASN A 14 -16.48 -2.92 10.13
C ASN A 14 -16.54 -1.85 11.23
N ILE A 15 -15.40 -1.49 11.80
CA ILE A 15 -15.34 -0.30 12.65
C ILE A 15 -15.74 0.85 11.73
N LYS A 16 -16.89 1.45 12.02
CA LYS A 16 -17.28 2.70 11.37
C LYS A 16 -16.36 3.80 11.90
N VAL A 17 -15.25 4.01 11.22
CA VAL A 17 -14.42 5.18 11.44
C VAL A 17 -15.23 6.39 10.98
N ASN A 18 -15.41 7.36 11.85
CA ASN A 18 -16.17 8.56 11.50
C ASN A 18 -15.31 9.37 10.51
N PRO A 19 -15.82 9.77 9.32
CA PRO A 19 -15.07 10.59 8.37
C PRO A 19 -14.54 11.90 8.98
N SER A 20 -15.18 12.42 10.05
CA SER A 20 -14.70 13.57 10.80
C SER A 20 -13.43 13.31 11.60
N ASP A 21 -13.12 12.03 11.92
CA ASP A 21 -11.91 11.63 12.65
C ASP A 21 -10.67 11.59 11.70
N ILE A 22 -10.94 11.63 10.41
CA ILE A 22 -9.94 11.86 9.35
C ILE A 22 -10.09 13.32 8.97
N GLY A 23 -9.45 14.21 9.74
CA GLY A 23 -9.53 15.64 9.49
C GLY A 23 -9.18 15.99 8.05
N SER A 24 -9.82 17.02 7.52
CA SER A 24 -9.53 17.62 6.19
C SER A 24 -8.03 17.88 5.95
N ASP A 25 -7.26 17.97 7.03
CA ASP A 25 -5.82 18.17 7.03
C ASP A 25 -5.01 16.96 6.51
N ILE A 26 -5.56 15.73 6.57
CA ILE A 26 -4.87 14.53 6.06
C ILE A 26 -4.83 14.55 4.52
N ALA A 27 -5.90 14.97 3.87
CA ALA A 27 -5.95 15.07 2.42
C ALA A 27 -4.97 16.11 1.86
N PHE A 28 -4.64 17.14 2.65
CA PHE A 28 -3.68 18.20 2.26
C PHE A 28 -2.24 17.90 2.66
N GLY A 29 -1.99 17.07 3.68
CA GLY A 29 -0.67 16.82 4.26
C GLY A 29 0.04 15.58 3.75
N ASP A 30 -0.69 14.54 3.40
CA ASP A 30 -0.12 13.26 2.95
C ASP A 30 -0.65 12.84 1.57
N HIS A 31 0.16 13.13 0.54
CA HIS A 31 -0.17 12.77 -0.84
C HIS A 31 -0.40 11.27 -1.05
N LYS A 32 0.23 10.40 -0.25
CA LYS A 32 0.04 8.95 -0.27
C LYS A 32 -1.39 8.61 0.14
N ILE A 33 -1.82 9.08 1.31
CA ILE A 33 -3.16 8.79 1.82
C ILE A 33 -4.23 9.33 0.87
N ALA A 34 -4.09 10.57 0.40
CA ALA A 34 -5.04 11.16 -0.54
C ALA A 34 -5.15 10.35 -1.84
N PHE A 35 -4.03 9.88 -2.37
CA PHE A 35 -4.01 9.03 -3.56
C PHE A 35 -4.71 7.69 -3.32
N VAL A 36 -4.33 6.97 -2.26
CA VAL A 36 -4.93 5.67 -1.91
C VAL A 36 -6.44 5.79 -1.67
N VAL A 37 -6.85 6.72 -0.84
CA VAL A 37 -8.26 6.95 -0.47
C VAL A 37 -9.13 7.25 -1.69
N SER A 38 -8.61 7.97 -2.70
CA SER A 38 -9.35 8.30 -3.92
C SER A 38 -9.80 7.07 -4.71
N TYR A 39 -9.09 5.95 -4.61
CA TYR A 39 -9.46 4.67 -5.24
C TYR A 39 -10.38 3.80 -4.38
N CYS A 40 -10.40 4.02 -3.06
CA CYS A 40 -11.04 3.12 -2.09
C CYS A 40 -12.50 3.48 -1.74
N GLN A 41 -12.98 4.66 -2.13
CA GLN A 41 -14.30 5.14 -1.74
C GLN A 41 -15.43 4.22 -2.20
N GLY A 42 -16.18 3.65 -1.24
CA GLY A 42 -17.31 2.75 -1.49
C GLY A 42 -16.92 1.39 -2.06
N LYS A 43 -15.64 0.98 -1.97
CA LYS A 43 -15.08 -0.25 -2.51
C LYS A 43 -14.86 -1.30 -1.43
N ASP A 44 -14.82 -2.57 -1.85
CA ASP A 44 -14.30 -3.66 -1.03
C ASP A 44 -12.78 -3.68 -1.20
N VAL A 45 -12.02 -3.49 -0.10
CA VAL A 45 -10.59 -3.22 -0.11
C VAL A 45 -9.79 -4.27 0.66
N LEU A 46 -8.66 -4.69 0.11
CA LEU A 46 -7.59 -5.40 0.82
C LEU A 46 -6.42 -4.44 1.06
N ASP A 47 -5.93 -4.37 2.30
CA ASP A 47 -4.76 -3.58 2.68
C ASP A 47 -3.63 -4.50 3.11
N ILE A 48 -2.55 -4.55 2.32
CA ILE A 48 -1.37 -5.39 2.55
C ILE A 48 -0.32 -4.59 3.31
N GLY A 49 0.18 -5.16 4.43
CA GLY A 49 1.13 -4.48 5.33
C GLY A 49 0.44 -3.51 6.29
N CYS A 50 -0.74 -3.89 6.79
CA CYS A 50 -1.61 -3.01 7.58
C CYS A 50 -1.06 -2.63 8.96
N VAL A 51 -0.12 -3.41 9.53
CA VAL A 51 0.50 -3.13 10.86
C VAL A 51 1.54 -2.01 10.78
N GLN A 52 2.19 -1.79 9.64
CA GLN A 52 3.21 -0.74 9.43
C GLN A 52 4.37 -0.79 10.43
N HIS A 53 4.87 -1.98 10.80
CA HIS A 53 5.95 -2.22 11.79
C HIS A 53 5.66 -1.72 13.21
N ASP A 54 4.51 -1.10 13.47
CA ASP A 54 4.11 -0.59 14.78
C ASP A 54 2.75 -1.17 15.17
N PRO A 55 2.68 -2.06 16.16
CA PRO A 55 1.41 -2.62 16.65
C PRO A 55 0.41 -1.56 17.13
N GLU A 56 0.89 -0.36 17.48
CA GLU A 56 0.07 0.77 17.90
C GLU A 56 -0.21 1.78 16.77
N ALA A 57 0.15 1.45 15.51
CA ALA A 57 -0.11 2.32 14.35
C ALA A 57 -1.57 2.80 14.24
N TYR A 58 -2.52 2.02 14.75
CA TYR A 58 -3.94 2.40 14.78
C TYR A 58 -4.24 3.70 15.53
N ARG A 59 -3.33 4.15 16.40
CA ARG A 59 -3.42 5.44 17.11
C ARG A 59 -2.92 6.60 16.27
N ASN A 60 -2.15 6.29 15.20
CA ASN A 60 -1.61 7.33 14.33
C ASN A 60 -2.69 7.82 13.36
N ARG A 61 -2.86 9.14 13.30
CA ARG A 61 -3.80 9.77 12.37
C ARG A 61 -3.41 9.55 10.89
N PHE A 62 -2.16 9.24 10.59
CA PHE A 62 -1.65 8.95 9.25
C PHE A 62 -1.64 7.45 8.92
N TRP A 63 -2.26 6.63 9.73
CA TRP A 63 -2.36 5.20 9.44
C TRP A 63 -3.30 4.95 8.25
N VAL A 64 -2.74 4.39 7.17
CA VAL A 64 -3.44 4.19 5.89
C VAL A 64 -4.68 3.34 6.06
N HIS A 65 -4.59 2.22 6.79
CA HIS A 65 -5.71 1.32 7.04
C HIS A 65 -6.94 2.04 7.60
N LYS A 66 -6.74 2.90 8.61
CA LYS A 66 -7.83 3.70 9.21
C LYS A 66 -8.43 4.69 8.21
N ALA A 67 -7.57 5.36 7.44
CA ALA A 67 -8.02 6.31 6.44
C ALA A 67 -8.86 5.63 5.34
N VAL A 68 -8.46 4.44 4.92
CA VAL A 68 -9.21 3.62 3.97
C VAL A 68 -10.50 3.10 4.58
N ALA A 69 -10.47 2.59 5.83
CA ALA A 69 -11.65 2.08 6.53
C ALA A 69 -12.78 3.09 6.64
N ALA A 70 -12.45 4.39 6.70
CA ALA A 70 -13.44 5.45 6.80
C ALA A 70 -14.23 5.70 5.50
N VAL A 71 -13.69 5.32 4.35
CA VAL A 71 -14.31 5.60 3.04
C VAL A 71 -14.69 4.33 2.28
N ALA A 72 -14.07 3.21 2.61
CA ALA A 72 -14.33 1.92 1.98
C ALA A 72 -15.73 1.38 2.36
N LYS A 73 -16.32 0.56 1.50
CA LYS A 73 -17.50 -0.23 1.84
C LYS A 73 -17.16 -1.33 2.82
N SER A 74 -16.02 -2.01 2.61
CA SER A 74 -15.43 -2.98 3.51
C SER A 74 -13.90 -2.98 3.36
N ILE A 75 -13.19 -3.37 4.42
CA ILE A 75 -11.74 -3.51 4.38
C ILE A 75 -11.31 -4.77 5.13
N VAL A 76 -10.34 -5.47 4.55
CA VAL A 76 -9.58 -6.54 5.18
C VAL A 76 -8.12 -6.12 5.20
N GLY A 77 -7.43 -6.26 6.32
CA GLY A 77 -5.98 -6.06 6.39
C GLY A 77 -5.24 -7.39 6.43
N VAL A 78 -4.07 -7.46 5.81
CA VAL A 78 -3.14 -8.58 5.95
C VAL A 78 -1.77 -8.07 6.35
N ASP A 79 -1.09 -8.81 7.22
CA ASP A 79 0.27 -8.54 7.63
C ASP A 79 0.96 -9.82 8.09
N LEU A 80 2.27 -9.90 7.95
CA LEU A 80 3.05 -11.02 8.44
C LEU A 80 3.32 -10.94 9.96
N HIS A 81 3.21 -9.75 10.54
CA HIS A 81 3.53 -9.46 11.93
C HIS A 81 2.39 -9.93 12.87
N GLU A 82 2.47 -11.20 13.31
CA GLU A 82 1.40 -11.86 14.11
C GLU A 82 0.96 -11.06 15.34
N GLU A 83 1.90 -10.52 16.12
CA GLU A 83 1.57 -9.77 17.34
C GLU A 83 0.80 -8.50 17.02
N GLY A 84 1.23 -7.76 15.99
CA GLY A 84 0.53 -6.57 15.53
C GLY A 84 -0.88 -6.87 15.04
N VAL A 85 -1.05 -7.97 14.28
CA VAL A 85 -2.36 -8.43 13.85
C VAL A 85 -3.26 -8.74 15.05
N LYS A 86 -2.75 -9.44 16.08
CA LYS A 86 -3.51 -9.71 17.32
C LYS A 86 -3.95 -8.42 18.04
N VAL A 87 -3.06 -7.43 18.11
CA VAL A 87 -3.39 -6.12 18.70
C VAL A 87 -4.50 -5.44 17.90
N LEU A 88 -4.41 -5.39 16.59
CA LEU A 88 -5.43 -4.79 15.72
C LEU A 88 -6.76 -5.53 15.81
N GLN A 89 -6.75 -6.87 15.85
CA GLN A 89 -7.96 -7.67 16.07
C GLN A 89 -8.63 -7.36 17.41
N ALA A 90 -7.85 -7.19 18.48
CA ALA A 90 -8.36 -6.81 19.80
C ALA A 90 -9.00 -5.40 19.79
N GLN A 91 -8.59 -4.53 18.87
CA GLN A 91 -9.23 -3.23 18.64
C GLN A 91 -10.43 -3.32 17.68
N GLY A 92 -10.79 -4.53 17.20
CA GLY A 92 -11.95 -4.78 16.34
C GLY A 92 -11.68 -4.61 14.84
N PHE A 93 -10.42 -4.42 14.42
CA PHE A 93 -10.10 -4.37 12.99
C PHE A 93 -10.17 -5.76 12.36
N ASN A 94 -10.65 -5.81 11.11
CA ASN A 94 -10.72 -7.05 10.33
C ASN A 94 -9.38 -7.28 9.64
N VAL A 95 -8.45 -7.91 10.35
CA VAL A 95 -7.09 -8.16 9.88
C VAL A 95 -6.71 -9.61 10.11
N VAL A 96 -5.87 -10.18 9.25
CA VAL A 96 -5.41 -11.56 9.35
C VAL A 96 -3.90 -11.65 9.11
N VAL A 97 -3.28 -12.70 9.68
CA VAL A 97 -1.88 -13.01 9.41
C VAL A 97 -1.78 -13.65 8.03
N ALA A 98 -1.02 -13.03 7.14
CA ALA A 98 -0.73 -13.59 5.83
C ALA A 98 0.57 -13.01 5.25
N ASN A 99 1.28 -13.82 4.46
CA ASN A 99 2.46 -13.38 3.72
C ASN A 99 2.01 -12.73 2.40
N ALA A 100 2.46 -11.49 2.16
CA ALA A 100 2.16 -10.73 0.94
C ALA A 100 2.56 -11.48 -0.35
N GLU A 101 3.57 -12.34 -0.28
CA GLU A 101 4.08 -13.08 -1.43
C GLU A 101 3.26 -14.31 -1.81
N CYS A 102 2.42 -14.84 -0.89
CA CYS A 102 1.70 -16.11 -1.13
C CYS A 102 0.39 -16.23 -0.34
N PHE A 103 -0.44 -15.17 -0.28
CA PHE A 103 -1.71 -15.23 0.43
C PHE A 103 -2.85 -15.84 -0.39
N GLU A 104 -3.78 -16.49 0.31
CA GLU A 104 -5.04 -17.01 -0.24
C GLU A 104 -6.17 -16.74 0.77
N LEU A 105 -7.06 -15.81 0.43
CA LEU A 105 -8.14 -15.35 1.32
C LEU A 105 -9.51 -15.90 0.93
N GLY A 106 -9.62 -16.59 -0.22
CA GLY A 106 -10.89 -17.14 -0.72
C GLY A 106 -11.93 -16.08 -1.09
N CYS A 107 -11.53 -14.84 -1.26
CA CYS A 107 -12.41 -13.73 -1.66
C CYS A 107 -11.69 -12.75 -2.56
N THR A 108 -12.44 -11.87 -3.24
CA THR A 108 -11.89 -10.89 -4.18
C THR A 108 -12.28 -9.47 -3.82
N PHE A 109 -11.47 -8.52 -4.23
CA PHE A 109 -11.56 -7.10 -3.86
C PHE A 109 -11.65 -6.21 -5.11
N ASP A 110 -12.26 -5.04 -4.94
CA ASP A 110 -12.27 -3.99 -5.96
C ASP A 110 -10.92 -3.27 -6.01
N VAL A 111 -10.30 -3.10 -4.82
CA VAL A 111 -9.00 -2.44 -4.67
C VAL A 111 -8.12 -3.25 -3.71
N ILE A 112 -6.86 -3.41 -4.10
CA ILE A 112 -5.79 -3.90 -3.22
C ILE A 112 -4.82 -2.75 -3.01
N VAL A 113 -4.49 -2.45 -1.77
CA VAL A 113 -3.50 -1.45 -1.37
C VAL A 113 -2.25 -2.16 -0.88
N ALA A 114 -1.08 -1.80 -1.41
CA ALA A 114 0.22 -2.28 -1.00
C ALA A 114 1.15 -1.07 -0.78
N GLY A 115 1.05 -0.50 0.41
CA GLY A 115 1.73 0.74 0.75
C GLY A 115 3.08 0.51 1.39
N ASP A 116 4.18 0.80 0.67
CA ASP A 116 5.57 0.61 1.11
C ASP A 116 5.83 -0.85 1.52
N ILE A 117 5.44 -1.78 0.64
CA ILE A 117 5.59 -3.23 0.80
C ILE A 117 6.54 -3.80 -0.24
N ILE A 118 6.45 -3.35 -1.50
CA ILE A 118 7.14 -3.99 -2.62
C ILE A 118 8.67 -3.95 -2.47
N GLU A 119 9.21 -2.96 -1.78
CA GLU A 119 10.64 -2.84 -1.49
C GLU A 119 11.16 -3.86 -0.46
N HIS A 120 10.27 -4.52 0.27
CA HIS A 120 10.57 -5.56 1.26
C HIS A 120 10.46 -6.98 0.71
N LEU A 121 9.92 -7.15 -0.51
CA LEU A 121 9.60 -8.46 -1.08
C LEU A 121 10.81 -9.06 -1.81
N GLU A 122 10.95 -10.38 -1.69
CA GLU A 122 11.89 -11.19 -2.44
C GLU A 122 11.21 -11.89 -3.64
N ASP A 123 9.95 -12.36 -3.48
CA ASP A 123 9.17 -13.00 -4.54
C ASP A 123 8.11 -12.04 -5.13
N PHE A 124 8.55 -11.15 -6.04
CA PHE A 124 7.62 -10.29 -6.80
C PHE A 124 6.59 -11.06 -7.61
N LYS A 125 6.95 -12.26 -8.10
CA LYS A 125 6.03 -13.10 -8.87
C LYS A 125 4.89 -13.58 -7.97
N GLY A 126 5.22 -14.18 -6.84
CA GLY A 126 4.22 -14.65 -5.88
C GLY A 126 3.29 -13.53 -5.42
N PHE A 127 3.83 -12.36 -5.08
CA PHE A 127 3.07 -11.17 -4.73
C PHE A 127 2.08 -10.74 -5.82
N LEU A 128 2.54 -10.60 -7.08
CA LEU A 128 1.69 -10.14 -8.17
C LEU A 128 0.62 -11.18 -8.54
N GLU A 129 0.94 -12.49 -8.53
CA GLU A 129 -0.05 -13.54 -8.78
C GLU A 129 -1.08 -13.62 -7.64
N SER A 130 -0.66 -13.47 -6.37
CA SER A 130 -1.57 -13.38 -5.23
C SER A 130 -2.50 -12.16 -5.33
N CYS A 131 -1.97 -10.99 -5.66
CA CYS A 131 -2.79 -9.81 -5.92
C CYS A 131 -3.76 -10.03 -7.08
N LYS A 132 -3.29 -10.62 -8.18
CA LYS A 132 -4.08 -10.87 -9.39
C LYS A 132 -5.26 -11.81 -9.13
N SER A 133 -5.04 -12.91 -8.37
CA SER A 133 -6.10 -13.87 -8.01
C SER A 133 -7.18 -13.26 -7.09
N HIS A 134 -6.83 -12.22 -6.34
CA HIS A 134 -7.73 -11.52 -5.42
C HIS A 134 -8.34 -10.23 -5.99
N LEU A 135 -7.96 -9.81 -7.19
CA LEU A 135 -8.59 -8.66 -7.87
C LEU A 135 -9.84 -9.08 -8.65
N ARG A 136 -10.94 -8.37 -8.46
CA ARG A 136 -12.12 -8.46 -9.31
C ARG A 136 -11.81 -7.96 -10.74
N PRO A 137 -12.57 -8.40 -11.74
CA PRO A 137 -12.51 -7.78 -13.07
C PRO A 137 -12.72 -6.26 -12.98
N GLY A 138 -11.77 -5.50 -13.52
CA GLY A 138 -11.76 -4.04 -13.42
C GLY A 138 -11.20 -3.47 -12.10
N GLY A 139 -10.78 -4.33 -11.17
CA GLY A 139 -10.14 -3.93 -9.91
C GLY A 139 -8.79 -3.27 -10.10
N ARG A 140 -8.28 -2.66 -9.03
CA ARG A 140 -7.02 -1.91 -9.01
C ARG A 140 -6.11 -2.37 -7.88
N LEU A 141 -4.84 -2.52 -8.19
CA LEU A 141 -3.76 -2.63 -7.20
C LEU A 141 -3.06 -1.27 -7.09
N ILE A 142 -3.01 -0.71 -5.90
CA ILE A 142 -2.38 0.57 -5.60
C ILE A 142 -1.07 0.29 -4.86
N ILE A 143 0.05 0.62 -5.47
CA ILE A 143 1.38 0.42 -4.90
C ILE A 143 1.98 1.77 -4.54
N SER A 144 2.54 1.90 -3.35
CA SER A 144 3.47 2.99 -3.02
C SER A 144 4.83 2.42 -2.63
N THR A 145 5.89 3.15 -2.93
CA THR A 145 7.26 2.75 -2.60
C THR A 145 8.18 3.98 -2.60
N PRO A 146 9.32 3.96 -1.88
CA PRO A 146 10.32 5.00 -1.93
C PRO A 146 10.83 5.25 -3.35
N ASN A 147 11.10 6.51 -3.65
CA ASN A 147 11.59 6.92 -4.96
C ASN A 147 13.13 6.85 -5.02
N PRO A 148 13.72 5.93 -5.80
CA PRO A 148 15.18 5.82 -5.91
C PRO A 148 15.82 7.07 -6.49
N TRP A 149 15.09 7.86 -7.29
CA TRP A 149 15.59 9.07 -7.95
C TRP A 149 15.50 10.33 -7.07
N TYR A 150 15.11 10.19 -5.81
CA TYR A 150 15.07 11.33 -4.91
C TYR A 150 16.48 11.96 -4.78
N TRP A 151 16.59 13.26 -5.01
CA TRP A 151 17.86 13.95 -5.15
C TRP A 151 18.85 13.72 -3.99
N ARG A 152 18.35 13.59 -2.76
CA ARG A 152 19.21 13.30 -1.61
C ARG A 152 19.83 11.91 -1.68
N ASN A 153 19.13 10.93 -2.24
CA ASN A 153 19.67 9.59 -2.45
C ASN A 153 20.82 9.64 -3.46
N ILE A 154 20.70 10.45 -4.52
CA ILE A 154 21.75 10.63 -5.52
C ILE A 154 23.00 11.25 -4.90
N ILE A 155 22.82 12.30 -4.07
CA ILE A 155 23.96 12.92 -3.35
C ILE A 155 24.61 11.92 -2.38
N LYS A 156 23.82 11.20 -1.58
CA LYS A 156 24.34 10.18 -0.65
C LYS A 156 25.13 9.11 -1.40
N ALA A 157 24.61 8.59 -2.52
CA ALA A 157 25.31 7.62 -3.35
C ALA A 157 26.63 8.17 -3.91
N ALA A 158 26.64 9.42 -4.38
CA ALA A 158 27.85 10.08 -4.88
C ALA A 158 28.90 10.29 -3.78
N LEU A 159 28.47 10.50 -2.54
CA LEU A 159 29.36 10.66 -1.38
C LEU A 159 29.70 9.32 -0.70
N HIS A 160 29.34 8.19 -1.29
CA HIS A 160 29.51 6.85 -0.73
C HIS A 160 28.94 6.68 0.69
N THR A 161 27.85 7.41 1.00
CA THR A 161 27.12 7.27 2.26
C THR A 161 25.93 6.34 2.09
N GLU A 162 25.43 5.77 3.18
CA GLU A 162 24.23 4.92 3.14
C GLU A 162 23.03 5.67 2.53
N VAL A 163 22.49 5.12 1.46
CA VAL A 163 21.33 5.68 0.78
C VAL A 163 20.03 5.22 1.43
N ASN A 164 19.99 3.98 1.88
CA ASN A 164 18.82 3.40 2.50
C ASN A 164 18.80 3.64 4.01
N ASN A 165 17.69 4.19 4.51
CA ASN A 165 17.50 4.45 5.93
C ASN A 165 16.73 3.31 6.63
N ASN A 166 16.16 2.37 5.87
CA ASN A 166 15.47 1.20 6.41
C ASN A 166 16.27 -0.07 6.04
N PRO A 167 16.83 -0.79 7.03
CA PRO A 167 17.66 -1.98 6.79
C PRO A 167 16.83 -3.17 6.21
N GLU A 168 15.52 -3.12 6.30
CA GLU A 168 14.63 -4.16 5.77
C GLU A 168 14.32 -4.03 4.28
N HIS A 169 14.75 -2.93 3.63
CA HIS A 169 14.59 -2.78 2.20
C HIS A 169 15.60 -3.63 1.45
N VAL A 170 15.12 -4.56 0.65
CA VAL A 170 15.95 -5.45 -0.17
C VAL A 170 16.16 -4.95 -1.59
N CYS A 171 15.33 -4.00 -2.05
CA CYS A 171 15.41 -3.48 -3.41
C CYS A 171 14.97 -2.03 -3.56
N TRP A 172 15.31 -1.45 -4.71
CA TRP A 172 14.82 -0.16 -5.18
C TRP A 172 14.07 -0.35 -6.50
N ILE A 173 12.80 0.02 -6.54
CA ILE A 173 11.97 -0.10 -7.74
C ILE A 173 11.65 1.29 -8.26
N CYS A 174 12.09 1.61 -9.48
CA CYS A 174 11.70 2.83 -10.16
C CYS A 174 10.42 2.60 -11.01
N PRO A 175 9.70 3.65 -11.43
CA PRO A 175 8.48 3.49 -12.24
C PRO A 175 8.67 2.69 -13.52
N ARG A 176 9.85 2.79 -14.16
CA ARG A 176 10.16 2.01 -15.36
C ARG A 176 10.29 0.51 -15.05
N THR A 177 11.00 0.18 -13.98
CA THR A 177 11.16 -1.21 -13.51
C THR A 177 9.80 -1.79 -13.10
N LEU A 178 9.00 -1.03 -12.35
CA LEU A 178 7.65 -1.45 -11.96
C LEU A 178 6.77 -1.74 -13.19
N ARG A 179 6.80 -0.87 -14.22
CA ARG A 179 6.06 -1.08 -15.47
C ARG A 179 6.43 -2.41 -16.14
N GLN A 180 7.72 -2.72 -16.21
CA GLN A 180 8.17 -3.98 -16.81
C GLN A 180 7.81 -5.19 -15.96
N LEU A 181 7.90 -5.06 -14.64
CA LEU A 181 7.56 -6.11 -13.69
C LEU A 181 6.08 -6.50 -13.83
N VAL A 182 5.16 -5.54 -13.71
CA VAL A 182 3.71 -5.81 -13.79
C VAL A 182 3.31 -6.32 -15.18
N ALA A 183 3.94 -5.82 -16.24
CA ALA A 183 3.65 -6.25 -17.63
C ALA A 183 3.97 -7.73 -17.88
N ARG A 184 5.00 -8.28 -17.24
CA ARG A 184 5.36 -9.70 -17.31
C ARG A 184 4.31 -10.61 -16.68
N HIS A 185 3.49 -10.07 -15.77
CA HIS A 185 2.43 -10.78 -15.06
C HIS A 185 1.01 -10.48 -15.62
N GLY A 186 0.93 -9.90 -16.85
CA GLY A 186 -0.35 -9.62 -17.50
C GLY A 186 -1.11 -8.45 -16.87
N MET A 187 -0.39 -7.55 -16.22
CA MET A 187 -0.92 -6.33 -15.63
C MET A 187 -0.37 -5.09 -16.36
N GLU A 188 -1.00 -3.96 -16.16
CA GLU A 188 -0.58 -2.68 -16.74
C GLU A 188 -0.43 -1.62 -15.65
N LEU A 189 0.56 -0.75 -15.83
CA LEU A 189 0.80 0.40 -14.99
C LEU A 189 0.01 1.60 -15.53
N GLY A 190 -0.90 2.11 -14.71
CA GLY A 190 -1.74 3.27 -15.00
C GLY A 190 -1.14 4.59 -14.51
N GLU A 191 -1.92 5.32 -13.72
CA GLU A 191 -1.50 6.61 -13.16
C GLU A 191 -0.33 6.46 -12.21
N ILE A 192 0.61 7.41 -12.26
CA ILE A 192 1.72 7.53 -11.31
C ILE A 192 1.68 8.93 -10.73
N LYS A 193 1.67 9.02 -9.41
CA LYS A 193 1.83 10.29 -8.68
C LYS A 193 3.06 10.25 -7.81
N PHE A 194 3.84 11.31 -7.85
CA PHE A 194 4.98 11.51 -6.98
C PHE A 194 4.57 12.33 -5.76
N GLY A 195 4.99 11.87 -4.58
CA GLY A 195 4.74 12.51 -3.30
C GLY A 195 6.01 12.90 -2.57
N SER A 196 6.00 14.00 -1.85
CA SER A 196 7.09 14.38 -0.97
C SER A 196 6.59 14.63 0.45
N ARG A 197 7.30 14.04 1.40
CA ARG A 197 7.08 14.28 2.84
C ARG A 197 7.50 15.70 3.25
N TYR A 198 8.36 16.36 2.46
CA TYR A 198 8.96 17.63 2.83
C TYR A 198 8.55 18.76 1.88
N ILE A 199 7.90 19.79 2.41
CA ILE A 199 7.49 20.99 1.65
C ILE A 199 8.71 21.65 0.98
N ARG A 200 9.85 21.67 1.65
CA ARG A 200 11.11 22.26 1.14
C ARG A 200 11.57 21.64 -0.17
N ASP A 201 11.41 20.32 -0.32
CA ASP A 201 11.83 19.61 -1.53
C ASP A 201 10.95 19.97 -2.73
N ARG A 202 9.69 20.33 -2.51
CA ARG A 202 8.76 20.76 -3.56
C ARG A 202 9.16 22.09 -4.19
N LEU A 203 9.85 22.94 -3.42
CA LEU A 203 10.32 24.25 -3.87
C LEU A 203 11.68 24.20 -4.59
N MET A 204 12.36 23.07 -4.59
CA MET A 204 13.66 22.92 -5.26
C MET A 204 13.49 23.04 -6.79
N PRO A 205 14.39 23.74 -7.51
CA PRO A 205 14.37 23.87 -8.96
C PRO A 205 14.91 22.60 -9.66
N LEU A 206 14.33 21.44 -9.33
CA LEU A 206 14.73 20.13 -9.84
C LEU A 206 13.60 19.52 -10.67
N PRO A 207 13.87 18.57 -11.58
CA PRO A 207 12.85 17.80 -12.27
C PRO A 207 11.87 17.13 -11.29
N GLY A 208 10.60 17.00 -11.66
CA GLY A 208 9.53 16.55 -10.78
C GLY A 208 9.84 15.26 -10.03
N GLY A 209 10.29 14.20 -10.73
CA GLY A 209 10.63 12.93 -10.11
C GLY A 209 11.78 12.97 -9.11
N TRP A 210 12.65 13.99 -9.16
CA TRP A 210 13.79 14.12 -8.26
C TRP A 210 13.45 14.80 -6.93
N LYS A 211 12.34 15.54 -6.88
CA LYS A 211 11.89 16.29 -5.70
C LYS A 211 11.18 15.42 -4.67
N HIS A 212 10.72 14.25 -5.07
CA HIS A 212 9.74 13.49 -4.31
C HIS A 212 10.38 12.27 -3.66
N THR A 213 10.04 12.04 -2.38
CA THR A 213 10.56 10.94 -1.57
C THR A 213 9.96 9.59 -1.93
N SER A 214 8.76 9.57 -2.50
CA SER A 214 8.04 8.36 -2.89
C SER A 214 7.25 8.57 -4.17
N TYR A 215 6.77 7.49 -4.76
CA TYR A 215 5.74 7.53 -5.78
C TYR A 215 4.64 6.52 -5.48
N HIS A 216 3.48 6.77 -6.04
CA HIS A 216 2.28 5.96 -5.92
C HIS A 216 1.81 5.60 -7.31
N ALA A 217 1.47 4.34 -7.52
CA ALA A 217 1.16 3.80 -8.84
C ALA A 217 -0.13 3.00 -8.81
N GLU A 218 -0.98 3.23 -9.79
CA GLU A 218 -2.11 2.38 -10.13
C GLU A 218 -1.65 1.23 -11.02
N VAL A 219 -2.08 0.01 -10.70
CA VAL A 219 -1.85 -1.19 -11.51
C VAL A 219 -3.18 -1.90 -11.72
N PHE A 220 -3.44 -2.40 -12.91
CA PHE A 220 -4.69 -3.11 -13.24
C PHE A 220 -4.43 -4.29 -14.17
N LEU A 221 -5.39 -5.21 -14.24
CA LEU A 221 -5.31 -6.35 -15.14
C LEU A 221 -5.40 -5.88 -16.59
N ARG A 222 -4.51 -6.39 -17.45
CA ARG A 222 -4.57 -6.12 -18.89
C ARG A 222 -5.89 -6.64 -19.43
N LYS A 223 -6.59 -5.82 -20.19
CA LYS A 223 -7.75 -6.28 -20.96
C LYS A 223 -7.22 -7.18 -22.09
N VAL A 224 -7.74 -8.40 -22.12
CA VAL A 224 -7.49 -9.37 -23.20
C VAL A 224 -8.33 -8.98 -24.40
#